data_8f8cf2e83a4b61af32dc680c951c03d4
#
_entry.id   8f8cf2e83a4b61af32dc680c951c03d4
#
_cell.length_a   1.000
_cell.length_b   1.000
_cell.length_c   1.000
_cell.angle_alpha   90.00
_cell.angle_beta   90.00
_cell.angle_gamma   90.00
#
_symmetry.space_group_name_H-M   'P 1'
#
loop_
_entity.id
_entity.type
_entity.pdbx_description
1 polymer ?
#
loop_
_entity_poly.entity_id
_entity_poly.type
_entity_poly.pdbx_seq_one_letter_code
_entity_poly.pdbx_strand_id
1 'polypeptide(L)'
;KALADRLGLPFDERVNDRLRGVSRMDSLEIVLSLGEKQFTQAEKEQMAEEKNRRYRSYLAKMGPEALAPGAVDVLRDLKAQGWKLAVGSSSKNAPLILERTGLEGYFDTVADGSQITRSKPDPEVFLLAARKLNLCPSECIVVEDAVAGIQAAKAGGFFAVGIGDAANAPEVDYSISALAELPILCQKLNTAG
;
A
#
# COMPACT_ATOMS: atom_id res chain seq x y z
N LYS A 1 -1.70 16.60 -7.34
CA LYS A 1 -1.56 18.08 -7.48
C LYS A 1 -1.89 18.56 -8.89
N ALA A 2 -1.19 18.16 -9.95
CA ALA A 2 -1.38 18.71 -11.33
C ALA A 2 -2.85 18.67 -11.83
N LEU A 3 -3.66 17.68 -11.46
CA LEU A 3 -5.09 17.64 -11.79
C LEU A 3 -5.87 18.71 -11.00
N ALA A 4 -5.60 18.81 -9.70
CA ALA A 4 -6.24 19.80 -8.84
C ALA A 4 -5.92 21.23 -9.32
N ASP A 5 -4.65 21.49 -9.63
CA ASP A 5 -4.21 22.80 -10.19
C ASP A 5 -4.96 23.12 -11.49
N ARG A 6 -5.11 22.15 -12.42
CA ARG A 6 -5.84 22.30 -13.68
C ARG A 6 -7.33 22.61 -13.48
N LEU A 7 -7.91 22.07 -12.40
CA LEU A 7 -9.32 22.25 -12.08
C LEU A 7 -9.57 23.43 -11.12
N GLY A 8 -8.51 24.15 -10.70
CA GLY A 8 -8.61 25.24 -9.74
C GLY A 8 -9.03 24.79 -8.33
N LEU A 9 -8.75 23.54 -7.96
CA LEU A 9 -9.14 22.96 -6.67
C LEU A 9 -8.07 23.18 -5.61
N PRO A 10 -8.44 23.46 -4.35
CA PRO A 10 -7.49 23.58 -3.27
C PRO A 10 -6.85 22.22 -3.00
N PHE A 11 -5.52 22.14 -3.02
CA PHE A 11 -4.79 20.90 -2.82
C PHE A 11 -3.59 21.14 -1.90
N ASP A 12 -3.72 20.71 -0.67
CA ASP A 12 -2.70 20.80 0.37
C ASP A 12 -2.14 19.39 0.75
N GLU A 13 -1.28 19.38 1.73
CA GLU A 13 -0.65 18.16 2.24
C GLU A 13 -1.68 17.22 2.90
N ARG A 14 -2.68 17.76 3.61
CA ARG A 14 -3.76 16.96 4.22
C ARG A 14 -4.59 16.21 3.18
N VAL A 15 -4.87 16.86 2.06
CA VAL A 15 -5.53 16.20 0.93
C VAL A 15 -4.63 15.13 0.35
N ASN A 16 -3.33 15.41 0.19
CA ASN A 16 -2.37 14.45 -0.34
C ASN A 16 -2.28 13.19 0.52
N ASP A 17 -2.29 13.31 1.84
CA ASP A 17 -2.26 12.18 2.78
C ASP A 17 -3.47 11.26 2.62
N ARG A 18 -4.64 11.82 2.37
CA ARG A 18 -5.87 11.06 2.10
C ARG A 18 -5.80 10.23 0.80
N LEU A 19 -4.86 10.53 -0.10
CA LEU A 19 -4.67 9.79 -1.36
C LEU A 19 -3.77 8.56 -1.18
N ARG A 20 -3.12 8.40 -0.03
CA ARG A 20 -2.20 7.29 0.22
C ARG A 20 -2.97 6.00 0.53
N GLY A 21 -2.48 4.90 0.00
CA GLY A 21 -3.03 3.57 0.28
C GLY A 21 -4.35 3.24 -0.43
N VAL A 22 -5.04 4.22 -1.03
CA VAL A 22 -6.31 4.02 -1.72
C VAL A 22 -6.13 3.78 -3.22
N SER A 23 -7.21 3.35 -3.90
CA SER A 23 -7.17 3.11 -5.35
C SER A 23 -7.04 4.41 -6.16
N ARG A 24 -6.73 4.26 -7.45
CA ARG A 24 -6.67 5.36 -8.40
C ARG A 24 -7.99 6.12 -8.50
N MET A 25 -9.11 5.39 -8.53
CA MET A 25 -10.44 6.00 -8.63
C MET A 25 -10.84 6.70 -7.34
N ASP A 26 -10.59 6.08 -6.19
CA ASP A 26 -10.87 6.72 -4.89
C ASP A 26 -10.00 7.98 -4.71
N SER A 27 -8.72 7.93 -5.09
CA SER A 27 -7.85 9.12 -5.12
C SER A 27 -8.40 10.23 -6.02
N LEU A 28 -9.02 9.87 -7.15
CA LEU A 28 -9.65 10.85 -8.04
C LEU A 28 -10.90 11.45 -7.39
N GLU A 29 -11.78 10.62 -6.82
CA GLU A 29 -12.99 11.08 -6.14
C GLU A 29 -12.67 12.02 -4.96
N ILE A 30 -11.64 11.71 -4.17
CA ILE A 30 -11.17 12.59 -3.10
C ILE A 30 -10.78 13.97 -3.65
N VAL A 31 -10.05 14.01 -4.77
CA VAL A 31 -9.66 15.29 -5.40
C VAL A 31 -10.87 16.03 -5.96
N LEU A 32 -11.78 15.33 -6.64
CA LEU A 32 -12.96 15.96 -7.24
C LEU A 32 -13.96 16.47 -6.19
N SER A 33 -14.02 15.82 -5.02
CA SER A 33 -14.88 16.26 -3.91
C SER A 33 -14.47 17.60 -3.28
N LEU A 34 -13.30 18.15 -3.65
CA LEU A 34 -12.88 19.50 -3.22
C LEU A 34 -13.57 20.62 -3.97
N GLY A 35 -14.32 20.31 -5.02
CA GLY A 35 -15.07 21.28 -5.82
C GLY A 35 -16.51 20.85 -6.02
N GLU A 36 -17.31 21.75 -6.58
CA GLU A 36 -18.75 21.53 -6.80
C GLU A 36 -19.05 20.94 -8.17
N LYS A 37 -18.09 20.97 -9.10
CA LYS A 37 -18.29 20.51 -10.48
C LYS A 37 -18.51 18.99 -10.51
N GLN A 38 -19.62 18.58 -11.11
CA GLN A 38 -19.90 17.17 -11.35
C GLN A 38 -19.27 16.71 -12.66
N PHE A 39 -18.81 15.46 -12.67
CA PHE A 39 -18.18 14.82 -13.82
C PHE A 39 -18.89 13.49 -14.10
N THR A 40 -19.09 13.19 -15.36
CA THR A 40 -19.59 11.88 -15.79
C THR A 40 -18.58 10.78 -15.49
N GLN A 41 -19.04 9.55 -15.42
CA GLN A 41 -18.15 8.40 -15.21
C GLN A 41 -17.06 8.32 -16.29
N ALA A 42 -17.40 8.59 -17.56
CA ALA A 42 -16.45 8.59 -18.67
C ALA A 42 -15.35 9.66 -18.51
N GLU A 43 -15.71 10.87 -18.05
CA GLU A 43 -14.74 11.94 -17.78
C GLU A 43 -13.79 11.55 -16.62
N LYS A 44 -14.33 10.93 -15.57
CA LYS A 44 -13.54 10.44 -14.45
C LYS A 44 -12.55 9.35 -14.87
N GLU A 45 -12.99 8.39 -15.67
CA GLU A 45 -12.14 7.33 -16.21
C GLU A 45 -11.02 7.90 -17.10
N GLN A 46 -11.33 8.89 -17.94
CA GLN A 46 -10.35 9.58 -18.77
C GLN A 46 -9.30 10.30 -17.92
N MET A 47 -9.71 11.04 -16.89
CA MET A 47 -8.79 11.72 -15.95
C MET A 47 -7.91 10.73 -15.19
N ALA A 48 -8.50 9.62 -14.73
CA ALA A 48 -7.77 8.57 -14.03
C ALA A 48 -6.74 7.91 -14.94
N GLU A 49 -7.07 7.66 -16.21
CA GLU A 49 -6.15 7.06 -17.17
C GLU A 49 -5.03 8.02 -17.60
N GLU A 50 -5.31 9.32 -17.78
CA GLU A 50 -4.29 10.33 -18.02
C GLU A 50 -3.26 10.35 -16.87
N LYS A 51 -3.75 10.40 -15.61
CA LYS A 51 -2.90 10.32 -14.42
C LYS A 51 -2.05 9.04 -14.42
N ASN A 52 -2.65 7.90 -14.77
CA ASN A 52 -1.96 6.61 -14.80
C ASN A 52 -0.87 6.55 -15.87
N ARG A 53 -1.12 7.05 -17.08
CA ARG A 53 -0.09 7.12 -18.14
C ARG A 53 1.13 7.91 -17.68
N ARG A 54 0.91 9.06 -17.05
CA ARG A 54 2.02 9.86 -16.47
C ARG A 54 2.73 9.08 -15.36
N TYR A 55 1.99 8.44 -14.45
CA TYR A 55 2.57 7.65 -13.39
C TYR A 55 3.41 6.50 -13.94
N ARG A 56 2.91 5.76 -14.93
CA ARG A 56 3.66 4.68 -15.57
C ARG A 56 4.93 5.16 -16.28
N SER A 57 4.96 6.38 -16.81
CA SER A 57 6.18 6.95 -17.38
C SER A 57 7.27 7.23 -16.32
N TYR A 58 6.87 7.51 -15.08
CA TYR A 58 7.82 7.58 -13.94
C TYR A 58 8.26 6.18 -13.51
N LEU A 59 7.34 5.23 -13.40
CA LEU A 59 7.67 3.84 -13.07
C LEU A 59 8.63 3.21 -14.09
N ALA A 60 8.51 3.55 -15.37
CA ALA A 60 9.42 3.07 -16.41
C ALA A 60 10.90 3.48 -16.17
N LYS A 61 11.13 4.53 -15.38
CA LYS A 61 12.45 5.04 -15.01
C LYS A 61 12.89 4.58 -13.61
N MET A 62 12.03 3.85 -12.90
CA MET A 62 12.31 3.34 -11.55
C MET A 62 13.27 2.15 -11.64
N GLY A 63 14.14 2.03 -10.68
CA GLY A 63 15.06 0.92 -10.51
C GLY A 63 15.25 0.56 -9.03
N PRO A 64 16.15 -0.36 -8.71
CA PRO A 64 16.42 -0.80 -7.33
C PRO A 64 16.81 0.34 -6.37
N GLU A 65 17.31 1.45 -6.88
CA GLU A 65 17.65 2.66 -6.12
C GLU A 65 16.42 3.34 -5.48
N ALA A 66 15.21 2.98 -5.91
CA ALA A 66 13.96 3.48 -5.33
C ALA A 66 13.57 2.72 -4.05
N LEU A 67 14.25 1.62 -3.73
CA LEU A 67 13.97 0.84 -2.53
C LEU A 67 14.46 1.58 -1.28
N ALA A 68 13.74 1.39 -0.18
CA ALA A 68 14.22 1.85 1.12
C ALA A 68 15.54 1.15 1.47
N PRO A 69 16.46 1.85 2.16
CA PRO A 69 17.73 1.26 2.59
C PRO A 69 17.53 -0.05 3.36
N GLY A 70 18.25 -1.10 2.99
CA GLY A 70 18.18 -2.41 3.64
C GLY A 70 16.93 -3.24 3.33
N ALA A 71 16.01 -2.77 2.47
CA ALA A 71 14.76 -3.49 2.18
C ALA A 71 15.01 -4.95 1.72
N VAL A 72 15.96 -5.16 0.83
CA VAL A 72 16.30 -6.51 0.33
C VAL A 72 16.82 -7.41 1.43
N ASP A 73 17.66 -6.89 2.32
CA ASP A 73 18.23 -7.65 3.44
C ASP A 73 17.14 -8.04 4.43
N VAL A 74 16.22 -7.12 4.76
CA VAL A 74 15.04 -7.43 5.59
C VAL A 74 14.19 -8.54 4.99
N LEU A 75 13.93 -8.52 3.68
CA LEU A 75 13.14 -9.58 3.02
C LEU A 75 13.88 -10.94 3.07
N ARG A 76 15.20 -10.95 2.90
CA ARG A 76 16.01 -12.17 3.02
C ARG A 76 15.99 -12.72 4.45
N ASP A 77 16.16 -11.86 5.45
CA ASP A 77 16.17 -12.24 6.86
C ASP A 77 14.82 -12.83 7.28
N LEU A 78 13.71 -12.22 6.86
CA LEU A 78 12.37 -12.75 7.13
C LEU A 78 12.16 -14.13 6.48
N LYS A 79 12.59 -14.30 5.22
CA LYS A 79 12.53 -15.62 4.55
C LYS A 79 13.42 -16.65 5.26
N ALA A 80 14.60 -16.29 5.68
CA ALA A 80 15.50 -17.16 6.43
C ALA A 80 14.91 -17.60 7.79
N GLN A 81 14.06 -16.76 8.40
CA GLN A 81 13.29 -17.07 9.60
C GLN A 81 12.03 -17.93 9.33
N GLY A 82 11.74 -18.27 8.08
CA GLY A 82 10.57 -19.07 7.67
C GLY A 82 9.29 -18.28 7.45
N TRP A 83 9.33 -16.94 7.44
CA TRP A 83 8.15 -16.14 7.14
C TRP A 83 7.75 -16.25 5.68
N LYS A 84 6.45 -16.39 5.43
CA LYS A 84 5.86 -16.17 4.10
C LYS A 84 5.66 -14.68 3.87
N LEU A 85 6.00 -14.21 2.67
CA LEU A 85 5.96 -12.79 2.32
C LEU A 85 4.90 -12.54 1.25
N ALA A 86 4.06 -11.53 1.46
CA ALA A 86 3.06 -11.12 0.48
C ALA A 86 3.07 -9.60 0.28
N VAL A 87 2.70 -9.17 -0.93
CA VAL A 87 2.33 -7.78 -1.20
C VAL A 87 0.82 -7.65 -1.17
N GLY A 88 0.31 -6.67 -0.41
CA GLY A 88 -1.09 -6.25 -0.41
C GLY A 88 -1.21 -4.78 -0.83
N SER A 89 -1.52 -4.52 -2.10
CA SER A 89 -1.53 -3.16 -2.67
C SER A 89 -2.86 -2.83 -3.34
N SER A 90 -3.41 -1.64 -3.09
CA SER A 90 -4.57 -1.13 -3.85
C SER A 90 -4.21 -0.69 -5.29
N SER A 91 -2.93 -0.66 -5.63
CA SER A 91 -2.46 -0.24 -6.94
C SER A 91 -2.45 -1.39 -7.94
N LYS A 92 -3.03 -1.17 -9.13
CA LYS A 92 -2.89 -2.09 -10.28
C LYS A 92 -1.47 -2.10 -10.89
N ASN A 93 -0.60 -1.19 -10.45
CA ASN A 93 0.78 -1.12 -10.93
C ASN A 93 1.78 -1.84 -9.98
N ALA A 94 1.31 -2.51 -8.94
CA ALA A 94 2.21 -3.22 -8.01
C ALA A 94 3.13 -4.24 -8.70
N PRO A 95 2.66 -5.08 -9.64
CA PRO A 95 3.56 -5.99 -10.35
C PRO A 95 4.66 -5.27 -11.14
N LEU A 96 4.33 -4.17 -11.82
CA LEU A 96 5.32 -3.36 -12.54
C LEU A 96 6.37 -2.75 -11.60
N ILE A 97 5.95 -2.31 -10.40
CA ILE A 97 6.88 -1.77 -9.40
C ILE A 97 7.85 -2.85 -8.92
N LEU A 98 7.34 -4.05 -8.62
CA LEU A 98 8.17 -5.18 -8.21
C LEU A 98 9.18 -5.57 -9.29
N GLU A 99 8.73 -5.65 -10.55
CA GLU A 99 9.61 -5.88 -11.72
C GLU A 99 10.73 -4.83 -11.78
N ARG A 100 10.37 -3.55 -11.77
CA ARG A 100 11.33 -2.45 -11.92
C ARG A 100 12.32 -2.35 -10.78
N THR A 101 11.91 -2.71 -9.58
CA THR A 101 12.77 -2.69 -8.38
C THR A 101 13.51 -3.99 -8.15
N GLY A 102 13.30 -5.02 -8.96
CA GLY A 102 13.97 -6.33 -8.83
C GLY A 102 13.45 -7.16 -7.66
N LEU A 103 12.21 -6.91 -7.21
CA LEU A 103 11.61 -7.61 -6.06
C LEU A 103 10.65 -8.75 -6.44
N GLU A 104 10.46 -9.08 -7.73
CA GLU A 104 9.49 -10.11 -8.17
C GLU A 104 9.65 -11.46 -7.47
N GLY A 105 10.89 -11.92 -7.24
CA GLY A 105 11.18 -13.23 -6.63
C GLY A 105 11.17 -13.25 -5.10
N TYR A 106 10.94 -12.11 -4.44
CA TYR A 106 11.02 -12.04 -2.98
C TYR A 106 9.70 -12.38 -2.27
N PHE A 107 8.57 -12.28 -2.94
CA PHE A 107 7.25 -12.49 -2.37
C PHE A 107 6.66 -13.82 -2.81
N ASP A 108 6.04 -14.54 -1.89
CA ASP A 108 5.34 -15.81 -2.16
C ASP A 108 4.03 -15.56 -2.91
N THR A 109 3.43 -14.38 -2.73
CA THR A 109 2.24 -13.95 -3.47
C THR A 109 2.11 -12.42 -3.54
N VAL A 110 1.31 -11.99 -4.53
CA VAL A 110 0.92 -10.58 -4.71
C VAL A 110 -0.61 -10.51 -4.81
N ALA A 111 -1.20 -9.66 -3.97
CA ALA A 111 -2.57 -9.20 -4.09
C ALA A 111 -2.54 -7.72 -4.47
N ASP A 112 -3.13 -7.36 -5.60
CA ASP A 112 -3.08 -6.01 -6.14
C ASP A 112 -4.47 -5.46 -6.53
N GLY A 113 -4.51 -4.18 -6.93
CA GLY A 113 -5.73 -3.48 -7.28
C GLY A 113 -6.47 -4.01 -8.51
N SER A 114 -5.95 -4.99 -9.25
CA SER A 114 -6.67 -5.67 -10.34
C SER A 114 -7.54 -6.83 -9.86
N GLN A 115 -7.31 -7.28 -8.62
CA GLN A 115 -7.88 -8.49 -8.03
C GLN A 115 -8.90 -8.17 -6.92
N ILE A 116 -9.14 -6.91 -6.63
CA ILE A 116 -10.05 -6.42 -5.59
C ILE A 116 -11.09 -5.49 -6.17
N THR A 117 -12.19 -5.35 -5.47
CA THR A 117 -13.29 -4.43 -5.80
C THR A 117 -13.28 -3.19 -4.91
N ARG A 118 -12.83 -3.33 -3.68
CA ARG A 118 -12.76 -2.25 -2.68
C ARG A 118 -11.33 -2.02 -2.25
N SER A 119 -10.90 -0.76 -2.27
CA SER A 119 -9.57 -0.38 -1.84
C SER A 119 -9.51 -0.09 -0.34
N LYS A 120 -8.31 0.03 0.23
CA LYS A 120 -8.11 0.50 1.60
C LYS A 120 -8.90 1.80 1.84
N PRO A 121 -9.59 1.93 2.97
CA PRO A 121 -9.47 1.17 4.22
C PRO A 121 -10.27 -0.15 4.28
N ASP A 122 -10.88 -0.62 3.19
CA ASP A 122 -11.47 -1.96 3.17
C ASP A 122 -10.36 -3.04 3.27
N PRO A 123 -10.56 -4.12 4.06
CA PRO A 123 -9.56 -5.16 4.26
C PRO A 123 -9.36 -6.11 3.07
N GLU A 124 -10.12 -5.97 1.99
CA GLU A 124 -10.21 -6.96 0.90
C GLU A 124 -8.84 -7.39 0.36
N VAL A 125 -7.91 -6.45 0.16
CA VAL A 125 -6.58 -6.75 -0.39
C VAL A 125 -5.73 -7.60 0.56
N PHE A 126 -5.79 -7.34 1.85
CA PHE A 126 -5.03 -8.11 2.84
C PHE A 126 -5.66 -9.48 3.09
N LEU A 127 -6.99 -9.55 3.15
CA LEU A 127 -7.71 -10.83 3.21
C LEU A 127 -7.41 -11.70 1.98
N LEU A 128 -7.30 -11.10 0.79
CA LEU A 128 -6.89 -11.82 -0.42
C LEU A 128 -5.45 -12.33 -0.31
N ALA A 129 -4.52 -11.50 0.17
CA ALA A 129 -3.13 -11.91 0.37
C ALA A 129 -3.01 -13.08 1.36
N ALA A 130 -3.68 -13.00 2.51
CA ALA A 130 -3.70 -14.06 3.51
C ALA A 130 -4.28 -15.37 2.96
N ARG A 131 -5.41 -15.32 2.24
CA ARG A 131 -5.98 -16.50 1.56
C ARG A 131 -5.01 -17.14 0.56
N LYS A 132 -4.29 -16.34 -0.22
CA LYS A 132 -3.29 -16.86 -1.17
C LYS A 132 -2.10 -17.54 -0.48
N LEU A 133 -1.77 -17.11 0.74
CA LEU A 133 -0.76 -17.75 1.58
C LEU A 133 -1.29 -18.98 2.34
N ASN A 134 -2.60 -19.25 2.31
CA ASN A 134 -3.31 -20.23 3.13
C ASN A 134 -3.09 -19.98 4.64
N LEU A 135 -3.25 -18.72 5.07
CA LEU A 135 -3.13 -18.28 6.46
C LEU A 135 -4.40 -17.54 6.90
N CYS A 136 -4.69 -17.60 8.21
CA CYS A 136 -5.70 -16.75 8.83
C CYS A 136 -5.15 -15.34 9.07
N PRO A 137 -5.99 -14.28 9.09
CA PRO A 137 -5.54 -12.94 9.41
C PRO A 137 -4.77 -12.81 10.72
N SER A 138 -5.18 -13.54 11.76
CA SER A 138 -4.53 -13.57 13.08
C SER A 138 -3.11 -14.16 13.07
N GLU A 139 -2.73 -14.87 12.01
CA GLU A 139 -1.39 -15.42 11.80
C GLU A 139 -0.50 -14.50 10.97
N CYS A 140 -1.02 -13.33 10.57
CA CYS A 140 -0.36 -12.42 9.65
C CYS A 140 -0.07 -11.06 10.29
N ILE A 141 1.06 -10.50 9.92
CA ILE A 141 1.45 -9.13 10.25
C ILE A 141 1.33 -8.28 8.98
N VAL A 142 0.63 -7.17 9.08
CA VAL A 142 0.59 -6.15 8.01
C VAL A 142 1.52 -5.01 8.40
N VAL A 143 2.46 -4.65 7.52
CA VAL A 143 3.35 -3.50 7.66
C VAL A 143 2.91 -2.42 6.68
N GLU A 144 2.62 -1.23 7.16
CA GLU A 144 2.01 -0.16 6.37
C GLU A 144 2.57 1.22 6.69
N ASP A 145 2.63 2.07 5.66
CA ASP A 145 3.04 3.47 5.75
C ASP A 145 1.86 4.46 5.64
N ALA A 146 0.66 3.96 5.34
CA ALA A 146 -0.55 4.75 5.17
C ALA A 146 -1.59 4.43 6.25
N VAL A 147 -2.24 5.46 6.80
CA VAL A 147 -3.31 5.30 7.81
C VAL A 147 -4.45 4.41 7.30
N ALA A 148 -4.87 4.59 6.04
CA ALA A 148 -5.89 3.74 5.42
C ALA A 148 -5.48 2.25 5.38
N GLY A 149 -4.18 1.95 5.29
CA GLY A 149 -3.68 0.58 5.35
C GLY A 149 -3.74 -0.01 6.75
N ILE A 150 -3.42 0.76 7.79
CA ILE A 150 -3.61 0.35 9.20
C ILE A 150 -5.08 0.05 9.46
N GLN A 151 -5.99 0.94 9.06
CA GLN A 151 -7.44 0.73 9.19
C GLN A 151 -7.90 -0.56 8.48
N ALA A 152 -7.42 -0.79 7.26
CA ALA A 152 -7.72 -2.02 6.52
C ALA A 152 -7.18 -3.27 7.24
N ALA A 153 -5.97 -3.22 7.79
CA ALA A 153 -5.40 -4.32 8.56
C ALA A 153 -6.23 -4.63 9.80
N LYS A 154 -6.61 -3.62 10.57
CA LYS A 154 -7.44 -3.79 11.78
C LYS A 154 -8.84 -4.29 11.45
N ALA A 155 -9.48 -3.74 10.42
CA ALA A 155 -10.78 -4.21 9.94
C ALA A 155 -10.76 -5.68 9.48
N GLY A 156 -9.62 -6.15 8.99
CA GLY A 156 -9.41 -7.53 8.57
C GLY A 156 -8.98 -8.50 9.68
N GLY A 157 -8.72 -8.02 10.91
CA GLY A 157 -8.28 -8.83 12.03
C GLY A 157 -6.78 -9.16 12.02
N PHE A 158 -5.96 -8.35 11.36
CA PHE A 158 -4.51 -8.49 11.30
C PHE A 158 -3.81 -7.77 12.45
N PHE A 159 -2.59 -8.22 12.76
CA PHE A 159 -1.65 -7.43 13.56
C PHE A 159 -1.04 -6.34 12.68
N ALA A 160 -1.20 -5.08 13.07
CA ALA A 160 -0.85 -3.92 12.28
C ALA A 160 0.43 -3.24 12.79
N VAL A 161 1.45 -3.17 11.94
CA VAL A 161 2.72 -2.48 12.20
C VAL A 161 2.78 -1.22 11.34
N GLY A 162 2.85 -0.08 11.99
CA GLY A 162 2.97 1.22 11.32
C GLY A 162 4.43 1.63 11.12
N ILE A 163 4.74 2.20 9.95
CA ILE A 163 6.01 2.84 9.64
C ILE A 163 5.76 4.21 9.01
N GLY A 164 6.68 5.16 9.18
CA GLY A 164 6.53 6.50 8.63
C GLY A 164 5.27 7.21 9.16
N ASP A 165 4.42 7.71 8.28
CA ASP A 165 3.21 8.44 8.68
C ASP A 165 2.20 7.55 9.44
N ALA A 166 2.14 6.26 9.10
CA ALA A 166 1.26 5.31 9.78
C ALA A 166 1.77 4.87 11.16
N ALA A 167 3.00 5.19 11.54
CA ALA A 167 3.55 4.86 12.85
C ALA A 167 2.75 5.50 14.03
N ASN A 168 2.06 6.61 13.76
CA ASN A 168 1.23 7.32 14.74
C ASN A 168 -0.27 7.10 14.54
N ALA A 169 -0.68 6.13 13.70
CA ALA A 169 -2.09 5.83 13.50
C ALA A 169 -2.73 5.30 14.80
N PRO A 170 -3.96 5.74 15.16
CA PRO A 170 -4.58 5.39 16.46
C PRO A 170 -4.75 3.89 16.70
N GLU A 171 -4.86 3.10 15.61
CA GLU A 171 -5.19 1.67 15.67
C GLU A 171 -3.97 0.76 15.46
N VAL A 172 -2.75 1.34 15.37
CA VAL A 172 -1.52 0.56 15.18
C VAL A 172 -1.21 -0.29 16.43
N ASP A 173 -0.88 -1.57 16.23
CA ASP A 173 -0.49 -2.45 17.33
C ASP A 173 0.97 -2.25 17.72
N TYR A 174 1.83 -1.94 16.74
CA TYR A 174 3.25 -1.67 16.93
C TYR A 174 3.76 -0.68 15.89
N SER A 175 4.74 0.13 16.27
CA SER A 175 5.38 1.11 15.39
C SER A 175 6.86 0.82 15.24
N ILE A 176 7.38 0.94 14.01
CA ILE A 176 8.80 0.87 13.72
C ILE A 176 9.25 2.17 13.04
N SER A 177 10.48 2.58 13.31
CA SER A 177 11.09 3.75 12.68
C SER A 177 11.81 3.41 11.37
N ALA A 178 12.23 2.15 11.22
CA ALA A 178 12.92 1.65 10.03
C ALA A 178 12.56 0.18 9.76
N LEU A 179 12.60 -0.23 8.48
CA LEU A 179 12.35 -1.62 8.09
C LEU A 179 13.29 -2.62 8.77
N ALA A 180 14.51 -2.21 9.10
CA ALA A 180 15.52 -3.05 9.77
C ALA A 180 15.07 -3.56 11.16
N GLU A 181 14.07 -2.94 11.78
CA GLU A 181 13.49 -3.39 13.07
C GLU A 181 12.54 -4.58 12.91
N LEU A 182 12.00 -4.79 11.70
CA LEU A 182 10.95 -5.78 11.46
C LEU A 182 11.39 -7.23 11.74
N PRO A 183 12.58 -7.72 11.34
CA PRO A 183 13.00 -9.09 11.66
C PRO A 183 13.08 -9.36 13.16
N ILE A 184 13.53 -8.37 13.96
CA ILE A 184 13.61 -8.49 15.41
C ILE A 184 12.21 -8.51 16.04
N LEU A 185 11.31 -7.65 15.56
CA LEU A 185 9.91 -7.65 16.00
C LEU A 185 9.25 -9.00 15.73
N CYS A 186 9.41 -9.53 14.51
CA CYS A 186 8.86 -10.82 14.10
C CYS A 186 9.37 -11.99 14.96
N GLN A 187 10.64 -11.98 15.32
CA GLN A 187 11.19 -12.98 16.26
C GLN A 187 10.51 -12.91 17.64
N LYS A 188 10.34 -11.72 18.18
CA LYS A 188 9.67 -11.52 19.48
C LYS A 188 8.22 -12.01 19.46
N LEU A 189 7.48 -11.74 18.40
CA LEU A 189 6.09 -12.18 18.28
C LEU A 189 5.98 -13.69 18.14
N ASN A 190 6.91 -14.34 17.43
CA ASN A 190 6.96 -15.80 17.30
C ASN A 190 7.29 -16.54 18.62
N THR A 191 8.00 -15.89 19.54
CA THR A 191 8.38 -16.51 20.83
C THR A 191 7.35 -16.29 21.93
N ALA A 192 6.37 -15.41 21.69
CA ALA A 192 5.34 -15.05 22.67
C ALA A 192 4.01 -15.82 22.48
N GLY A 193 3.89 -16.65 21.44
CA GLY A 193 2.74 -17.52 21.14
C GLY A 193 3.09 -18.97 21.30
#